data_fb0401b35a06bf0fe79c13a7a12155dd
#
_entry.id   fb0401b35a06bf0fe79c13a7a12155dd
#
_cell.length_a   1.000
_cell.length_b   1.000
_cell.length_c   1.000
_cell.angle_alpha   90.00
_cell.angle_beta   90.00
_cell.angle_gamma   90.00
#
_symmetry.space_group_name_H-M   'P 1'
#
loop_
_entity.id
_entity.type
_entity.pdbx_description
1 polymer ?
#
loop_
_entity_poly.entity_id
_entity_poly.type
_entity_poly.pdbx_seq_one_letter_code
_entity_poly.pdbx_strand_id
1 'polypeptide(L)'
;ARLMSLLMLVFSVAPILAPIAGSLVDETAGWRAIFWSIAGLTMVGIVMVAVTLPETRPPAARAAGGLGAALSGYRILLSDRAFLGLMATGACGAASFHAYLAGSSFALINHYHLTPRQYSLAFAVNAMSFILAAQWTARLGLRFGLRSVVRGAALAYAVTMLSLLLLYLAGIDRVELLIAFLLVGYGFLGLVIPATSVLALDAHGARAGTASALIGTGQFVFGACAIAISGRFTDGTARPMVATIAACAALACALAWLSLRDRTGRQPVAPAANRPV
;
A
#
# COMPACT_ATOMS: atom_id res chain seq x y z
N ALA A 1 -16.09 15.63 -4.10
CA ALA A 1 -14.90 15.73 -4.98
C ALA A 1 -13.80 16.60 -4.34
N ARG A 2 -14.08 17.84 -3.97
CA ARG A 2 -13.10 18.79 -3.42
C ARG A 2 -12.42 18.31 -2.12
N LEU A 3 -13.19 17.70 -1.20
CA LEU A 3 -12.64 17.14 0.04
C LEU A 3 -11.70 15.97 -0.23
N MET A 4 -12.07 15.08 -1.17
CA MET A 4 -11.21 13.96 -1.57
C MET A 4 -9.90 14.42 -2.21
N SER A 5 -9.92 15.49 -3.03
CA SER A 5 -8.70 16.02 -3.61
C SER A 5 -7.77 16.63 -2.56
N LEU A 6 -8.30 17.27 -1.52
CA LEU A 6 -7.52 17.78 -0.40
C LEU A 6 -6.91 16.65 0.43
N LEU A 7 -7.67 15.60 0.73
CA LEU A 7 -7.14 14.41 1.42
C LEU A 7 -6.00 13.76 0.61
N MET A 8 -6.18 13.62 -0.71
CA MET A 8 -5.14 13.07 -1.58
C MET A 8 -3.89 13.97 -1.64
N LEU A 9 -4.06 15.29 -1.60
CA LEU A 9 -2.93 16.23 -1.52
C LEU A 9 -2.13 16.00 -0.24
N VAL A 10 -2.79 15.89 0.91
CA VAL A 10 -2.12 15.62 2.20
C VAL A 10 -1.37 14.29 2.16
N PHE A 11 -2.01 13.22 1.67
CA PHE A 11 -1.34 11.92 1.51
C PHE A 11 -0.13 11.97 0.58
N SER A 12 -0.17 12.84 -0.44
CA SER A 12 0.93 12.98 -1.40
C SER A 12 2.11 13.77 -0.83
N VAL A 13 1.82 14.79 -0.01
CA VAL A 13 2.84 15.71 0.54
C VAL A 13 3.46 15.14 1.82
N ALA A 14 2.70 14.40 2.62
CA ALA A 14 3.18 13.87 3.90
C ALA A 14 4.47 13.04 3.81
N PRO A 15 4.64 12.07 2.87
CA PRO A 15 5.88 11.31 2.77
C PRO A 15 7.11 12.15 2.39
N ILE A 16 6.91 13.29 1.76
CA ILE A 16 7.98 14.21 1.39
C ILE A 16 8.38 15.08 2.59
N LEU A 17 7.40 15.59 3.33
CA LEU A 17 7.63 16.46 4.48
C LEU A 17 8.08 15.69 5.73
N ALA A 18 7.64 14.45 5.91
CA ALA A 18 7.93 13.68 7.12
C ALA A 18 9.43 13.46 7.38
N PRO A 19 10.28 13.09 6.40
CA PRO A 19 11.72 12.98 6.62
C PRO A 19 12.38 14.31 6.97
N ILE A 20 11.94 15.41 6.35
CA ILE A 20 12.47 16.76 6.61
C ILE A 20 12.10 17.21 8.03
N ALA A 21 10.84 17.05 8.42
CA ALA A 21 10.39 17.36 9.77
C ALA A 21 11.08 16.47 10.82
N GLY A 22 11.22 15.17 10.49
CA GLY A 22 11.89 14.21 11.37
C GLY A 22 13.36 14.56 11.61
N SER A 23 14.11 14.92 10.56
CA SER A 23 15.51 15.31 10.71
C SER A 23 15.67 16.59 11.54
N LEU A 24 14.80 17.58 11.34
CA LEU A 24 14.83 18.82 12.12
C LEU A 24 14.57 18.57 13.62
N VAL A 25 13.62 17.70 13.94
CA VAL A 25 13.33 17.32 15.34
C VAL A 25 14.48 16.51 15.92
N ASP A 26 15.09 15.60 15.15
CA ASP A 26 16.23 14.80 15.59
C ASP A 26 17.45 15.68 15.90
N GLU A 27 17.79 16.61 15.01
CA GLU A 27 18.91 17.53 15.21
C GLU A 27 18.74 18.44 16.42
N THR A 28 17.49 18.85 16.75
CA THR A 28 17.24 19.83 17.84
C THR A 28 16.97 19.17 19.18
N ALA A 29 16.30 18.03 19.22
CA ALA A 29 15.79 17.40 20.45
C ALA A 29 16.05 15.89 20.54
N GLY A 30 16.73 15.32 19.55
CA GLY A 30 17.07 13.90 19.47
C GLY A 30 15.91 12.99 19.05
N TRP A 31 16.25 11.76 18.67
CA TRP A 31 15.31 10.80 18.06
C TRP A 31 14.07 10.48 18.93
N ARG A 32 14.19 10.55 20.26
CA ARG A 32 13.04 10.33 21.17
C ARG A 32 11.96 11.41 21.03
N ALA A 33 12.35 12.63 20.70
CA ALA A 33 11.41 13.73 20.50
C ALA A 33 10.51 13.51 19.29
N ILE A 34 10.96 12.76 18.27
CA ILE A 34 10.14 12.37 17.14
C ILE A 34 8.91 11.60 17.61
N PHE A 35 9.09 10.60 18.48
CA PHE A 35 7.97 9.81 19.02
C PHE A 35 7.02 10.64 19.87
N TRP A 36 7.55 11.54 20.71
CA TRP A 36 6.73 12.47 21.49
C TRP A 36 5.95 13.45 20.62
N SER A 37 6.56 13.92 19.54
CA SER A 37 5.88 14.80 18.56
C SER A 37 4.73 14.07 17.86
N ILE A 38 4.94 12.81 17.44
CA ILE A 38 3.90 11.98 16.85
C ILE A 38 2.78 11.73 17.86
N ALA A 39 3.12 11.40 19.11
CA ALA A 39 2.13 11.18 20.16
C ALA A 39 1.30 12.44 20.44
N GLY A 40 1.94 13.62 20.51
CA GLY A 40 1.27 14.90 20.68
C GLY A 40 0.31 15.22 19.51
N LEU A 41 0.78 15.08 18.28
CA LEU A 41 -0.06 15.30 17.08
C LEU A 41 -1.24 14.33 17.03
N THR A 42 -1.02 13.06 17.40
CA THR A 42 -2.09 12.06 17.46
C THR A 42 -3.12 12.44 18.51
N MET A 43 -2.70 12.90 19.70
CA MET A 43 -3.60 13.34 20.76
C MET A 43 -4.44 14.56 20.32
N VAL A 44 -3.81 15.53 19.66
CA VAL A 44 -4.55 16.67 19.07
C VAL A 44 -5.58 16.19 18.05
N GLY A 45 -5.20 15.23 17.18
CA GLY A 45 -6.13 14.63 16.23
C GLY A 45 -7.33 13.93 16.89
N ILE A 46 -7.08 13.16 17.95
CA ILE A 46 -8.14 12.49 18.72
C ILE A 46 -9.11 13.51 19.33
N VAL A 47 -8.58 14.53 20.00
CA VAL A 47 -9.39 15.59 20.61
C VAL A 47 -10.20 16.33 19.54
N MET A 48 -9.56 16.69 18.43
CA MET A 48 -10.23 17.38 17.33
C MET A 48 -11.40 16.54 16.78
N VAL A 49 -11.19 15.23 16.52
CA VAL A 49 -12.26 14.34 16.06
C VAL A 49 -13.36 14.21 17.09
N ALA A 50 -13.02 14.04 18.38
CA ALA A 50 -14.00 13.90 19.45
C ALA A 50 -14.90 15.14 19.62
N VAL A 51 -14.34 16.35 19.40
CA VAL A 51 -15.06 17.61 19.59
C VAL A 51 -15.82 18.06 18.33
N THR A 52 -15.24 17.81 17.13
CA THR A 52 -15.79 18.38 15.89
C THR A 52 -16.60 17.41 15.05
N LEU A 53 -16.43 16.10 15.24
CA LEU A 53 -17.10 15.10 14.40
C LEU A 53 -18.33 14.52 15.11
N PRO A 54 -19.57 14.98 14.77
CA PRO A 54 -20.78 14.37 15.32
C PRO A 54 -20.95 12.95 14.76
N GLU A 55 -21.59 12.09 15.56
CA GLU A 55 -21.95 10.74 15.13
C GLU A 55 -22.99 10.79 14.01
N THR A 56 -22.59 10.42 12.80
CA THR A 56 -23.45 10.50 11.61
C THR A 56 -24.28 9.24 11.35
N ARG A 57 -24.01 8.13 12.06
CA ARG A 57 -24.72 6.86 11.85
C ARG A 57 -25.97 6.80 12.71
N PRO A 58 -27.19 6.66 12.12
CA PRO A 58 -28.43 6.54 12.88
C PRO A 58 -28.37 5.36 13.86
N PRO A 59 -28.95 5.49 15.07
CA PRO A 59 -28.95 4.42 16.09
C PRO A 59 -29.45 3.07 15.57
N ALA A 60 -30.48 3.08 14.72
CA ALA A 60 -31.07 1.88 14.10
C ALA A 60 -30.14 1.17 13.12
N ALA A 61 -29.14 1.90 12.54
CA ALA A 61 -28.17 1.36 11.62
C ALA A 61 -26.87 0.95 12.31
N ARG A 62 -26.73 1.22 13.62
CA ARG A 62 -25.58 0.77 14.41
C ARG A 62 -25.71 -0.74 14.58
N ALA A 63 -24.79 -1.50 13.97
CA ALA A 63 -24.73 -2.92 14.24
C ALA A 63 -24.61 -3.13 15.75
N ALA A 64 -25.27 -4.12 16.31
CA ALA A 64 -25.14 -4.47 17.73
C ALA A 64 -23.64 -4.62 18.02
N GLY A 65 -23.08 -3.60 18.66
CA GLY A 65 -21.66 -3.53 18.98
C GLY A 65 -21.34 -4.57 20.02
N GLY A 66 -20.34 -5.39 19.77
CA GLY A 66 -19.87 -6.37 20.72
C GLY A 66 -18.69 -7.16 20.12
N LEU A 67 -17.84 -7.67 20.99
CA LEU A 67 -16.70 -8.48 20.60
C LEU A 67 -17.13 -9.66 19.72
N GLY A 68 -18.30 -10.26 20.00
CA GLY A 68 -18.87 -11.36 19.22
C GLY A 68 -19.23 -10.97 17.78
N ALA A 69 -19.78 -9.78 17.56
CA ALA A 69 -20.09 -9.30 16.21
C ALA A 69 -18.81 -9.00 15.41
N ALA A 70 -17.78 -8.46 16.06
CA ALA A 70 -16.48 -8.23 15.45
C ALA A 70 -15.81 -9.56 15.07
N LEU A 71 -15.74 -10.51 16.00
CA LEU A 71 -15.19 -11.86 15.76
C LEU A 71 -15.93 -12.60 14.63
N SER A 72 -17.26 -12.51 14.63
CA SER A 72 -18.07 -13.07 13.53
C SER A 72 -17.72 -12.41 12.18
N GLY A 73 -17.55 -11.09 12.15
CA GLY A 73 -17.11 -10.36 10.97
C GLY A 73 -15.75 -10.84 10.46
N TYR A 74 -14.76 -10.97 11.34
CA TYR A 74 -13.43 -11.51 11.01
C TYR A 74 -13.53 -12.94 10.47
N ARG A 75 -14.27 -13.82 11.13
CA ARG A 75 -14.44 -15.22 10.69
C ARG A 75 -15.02 -15.31 9.28
N ILE A 76 -16.03 -14.49 8.97
CA ILE A 76 -16.66 -14.48 7.64
C ILE A 76 -15.65 -14.00 6.58
N LEU A 77 -14.91 -12.91 6.84
CA LEU A 77 -13.94 -12.37 5.90
C LEU A 77 -12.74 -13.31 5.70
N LEU A 78 -12.25 -13.93 6.77
CA LEU A 78 -11.16 -14.92 6.72
C LEU A 78 -11.59 -16.24 6.05
N SER A 79 -12.89 -16.50 5.90
CA SER A 79 -13.42 -17.65 5.15
C SER A 79 -13.66 -17.33 3.67
N ASP A 80 -13.66 -16.05 3.27
CA ASP A 80 -13.84 -15.66 1.87
C ASP A 80 -12.49 -15.65 1.14
N ARG A 81 -12.27 -16.67 0.31
CA ARG A 81 -11.06 -16.84 -0.50
C ARG A 81 -10.81 -15.66 -1.46
N ALA A 82 -11.87 -15.04 -1.98
CA ALA A 82 -11.73 -13.91 -2.89
C ALA A 82 -11.27 -12.65 -2.15
N PHE A 83 -11.82 -12.41 -0.95
CA PHE A 83 -11.37 -11.33 -0.07
C PHE A 83 -9.90 -11.53 0.33
N LEU A 84 -9.57 -12.73 0.82
CA LEU A 84 -8.19 -13.06 1.24
C LEU A 84 -7.19 -12.89 0.11
N GLY A 85 -7.56 -13.34 -1.09
CA GLY A 85 -6.68 -13.21 -2.25
C GLY A 85 -6.43 -11.76 -2.66
N LEU A 86 -7.46 -10.91 -2.65
CA LEU A 86 -7.32 -9.48 -2.93
C LEU A 86 -6.54 -8.77 -1.82
N MET A 87 -6.85 -9.07 -0.56
CA MET A 87 -6.12 -8.54 0.60
C MET A 87 -4.65 -8.93 0.54
N ALA A 88 -4.34 -10.21 0.31
CA ALA A 88 -2.97 -10.69 0.22
C ALA A 88 -2.21 -10.11 -0.98
N THR A 89 -2.88 -9.90 -2.14
CA THR A 89 -2.29 -9.21 -3.29
C THR A 89 -1.84 -7.79 -2.91
N GLY A 90 -2.72 -7.01 -2.30
CA GLY A 90 -2.41 -5.66 -1.82
C GLY A 90 -1.36 -5.67 -0.70
N ALA A 91 -1.42 -6.65 0.20
CA ALA A 91 -0.46 -6.81 1.30
C ALA A 91 0.95 -7.16 0.79
N CYS A 92 1.09 -8.04 -0.20
CA CYS A 92 2.39 -8.32 -0.84
C CYS A 92 2.94 -7.07 -1.55
N GLY A 93 2.08 -6.30 -2.22
CA GLY A 93 2.49 -5.02 -2.80
C GLY A 93 3.01 -4.04 -1.74
N ALA A 94 2.27 -3.87 -0.64
CA ALA A 94 2.69 -3.03 0.47
C ALA A 94 3.97 -3.56 1.15
N ALA A 95 4.13 -4.87 1.27
CA ALA A 95 5.32 -5.51 1.84
C ALA A 95 6.59 -5.17 1.04
N SER A 96 6.50 -5.13 -0.29
CA SER A 96 7.62 -4.71 -1.14
C SER A 96 8.01 -3.24 -0.90
N PHE A 97 7.02 -2.37 -0.71
CA PHE A 97 7.27 -0.98 -0.37
C PHE A 97 7.91 -0.83 1.02
N HIS A 98 7.48 -1.62 2.01
CA HIS A 98 8.10 -1.64 3.34
C HIS A 98 9.54 -2.17 3.30
N ALA A 99 9.83 -3.20 2.48
CA ALA A 99 11.20 -3.68 2.27
C ALA A 99 12.10 -2.60 1.65
N TYR A 100 11.58 -1.84 0.67
CA TYR A 100 12.27 -0.67 0.12
C TYR A 100 12.49 0.41 1.19
N LEU A 101 11.45 0.76 1.93
CA LEU A 101 11.53 1.80 2.97
C LEU A 101 12.62 1.48 4.02
N ALA A 102 12.70 0.22 4.45
CA ALA A 102 13.69 -0.22 5.44
C ALA A 102 15.10 -0.38 4.86
N GLY A 103 15.22 -0.84 3.60
CA GLY A 103 16.52 -1.17 2.98
C GLY A 103 17.12 -0.05 2.13
N SER A 104 16.31 0.93 1.68
CA SER A 104 16.74 1.91 0.68
C SER A 104 17.85 2.85 1.15
N SER A 105 17.80 3.30 2.40
CA SER A 105 18.84 4.18 2.95
C SER A 105 20.19 3.44 3.01
N PHE A 106 20.17 2.19 3.45
CA PHE A 106 21.36 1.36 3.47
C PHE A 106 21.90 1.10 2.06
N ALA A 107 21.04 0.70 1.12
CA ALA A 107 21.45 0.43 -0.26
C ALA A 107 21.96 1.68 -0.96
N LEU A 108 21.22 2.79 -0.91
CA LEU A 108 21.56 3.98 -1.67
C LEU A 108 22.70 4.80 -1.05
N ILE A 109 22.78 4.89 0.28
CA ILE A 109 23.83 5.68 0.95
C ILE A 109 25.07 4.83 1.21
N ASN A 110 24.94 3.62 1.79
CA ASN A 110 26.12 2.84 2.19
C ASN A 110 26.74 2.06 1.04
N HIS A 111 25.91 1.44 0.18
CA HIS A 111 26.41 0.63 -0.94
C HIS A 111 26.76 1.47 -2.16
N TYR A 112 25.87 2.40 -2.59
CA TYR A 112 26.12 3.25 -3.77
C TYR A 112 26.74 4.60 -3.44
N HIS A 113 27.00 4.92 -2.17
CA HIS A 113 27.64 6.14 -1.72
C HIS A 113 26.91 7.44 -2.15
N LEU A 114 25.57 7.38 -2.28
CA LEU A 114 24.79 8.58 -2.54
C LEU A 114 24.82 9.51 -1.33
N THR A 115 24.88 10.81 -1.60
CA THR A 115 24.70 11.81 -0.55
C THR A 115 23.24 11.75 -0.01
N PRO A 116 22.99 12.17 1.23
CA PRO A 116 21.63 12.25 1.78
C PRO A 116 20.65 13.03 0.89
N ARG A 117 21.13 14.07 0.19
CA ARG A 117 20.34 14.83 -0.76
C ARG A 117 19.95 14.03 -1.99
N GLN A 118 20.89 13.27 -2.57
CA GLN A 118 20.61 12.38 -3.72
C GLN A 118 19.67 11.25 -3.33
N TYR A 119 19.84 10.65 -2.15
CA TYR A 119 18.92 9.68 -1.60
C TYR A 119 17.49 10.24 -1.49
N SER A 120 17.34 11.41 -0.86
CA SER A 120 16.03 12.05 -0.71
C SER A 120 15.35 12.33 -2.05
N LEU A 121 16.13 12.76 -3.07
CA LEU A 121 15.61 12.97 -4.41
C LEU A 121 15.17 11.67 -5.08
N ALA A 122 15.97 10.61 -5.02
CA ALA A 122 15.62 9.29 -5.56
C ALA A 122 14.35 8.73 -4.88
N PHE A 123 14.26 8.87 -3.55
CA PHE A 123 13.07 8.48 -2.80
C PHE A 123 11.83 9.27 -3.22
N ALA A 124 11.95 10.59 -3.33
CA ALA A 124 10.85 11.47 -3.73
C ALA A 124 10.34 11.14 -5.14
N VAL A 125 11.23 10.87 -6.09
CA VAL A 125 10.88 10.51 -7.47
C VAL A 125 10.12 9.18 -7.50
N ASN A 126 10.56 8.18 -6.75
CA ASN A 126 9.86 6.89 -6.63
C ASN A 126 8.49 7.03 -5.96
N ALA A 127 8.40 7.82 -4.87
CA ALA A 127 7.13 8.10 -4.20
C ALA A 127 6.15 8.85 -5.12
N MET A 128 6.65 9.80 -5.90
CA MET A 128 5.85 10.56 -6.86
C MET A 128 5.27 9.65 -7.96
N SER A 129 6.05 8.71 -8.48
CA SER A 129 5.55 7.73 -9.47
C SER A 129 4.39 6.93 -8.91
N PHE A 130 4.52 6.41 -7.69
CA PHE A 130 3.45 5.70 -7.00
C PHE A 130 2.18 6.54 -6.86
N ILE A 131 2.32 7.77 -6.35
CA ILE A 131 1.20 8.67 -6.09
C ILE A 131 0.50 9.07 -7.39
N LEU A 132 1.25 9.46 -8.41
CA LEU A 132 0.69 9.85 -9.71
C LEU A 132 -0.08 8.69 -10.36
N ALA A 133 0.48 7.48 -10.35
CA ALA A 133 -0.20 6.31 -10.87
C ALA A 133 -1.47 5.97 -10.08
N ALA A 134 -1.44 6.09 -8.74
CA ALA A 134 -2.60 5.86 -7.90
C ALA A 134 -3.80 6.77 -8.26
N GLN A 135 -3.56 8.02 -8.69
CA GLN A 135 -4.62 8.94 -9.14
C GLN A 135 -5.34 8.44 -10.41
N TRP A 136 -4.65 7.65 -11.24
CA TRP A 136 -5.24 7.12 -12.47
C TRP A 136 -6.06 5.84 -12.24
N THR A 137 -5.99 5.24 -11.06
CA THR A 137 -6.68 3.98 -10.75
C THR A 137 -8.16 4.04 -11.03
N ALA A 138 -8.84 5.11 -10.60
CA ALA A 138 -10.28 5.27 -10.82
C ALA A 138 -10.62 5.38 -12.32
N ARG A 139 -9.86 6.19 -13.08
CA ARG A 139 -10.08 6.37 -14.53
C ARG A 139 -9.84 5.08 -15.30
N LEU A 140 -8.75 4.38 -15.00
CA LEU A 140 -8.42 3.10 -15.62
C LEU A 140 -9.45 2.02 -15.24
N GLY A 141 -9.92 2.04 -13.98
CA GLY A 141 -10.96 1.14 -13.50
C GLY A 141 -12.29 1.32 -14.22
N LEU A 142 -12.68 2.57 -14.52
CA LEU A 142 -13.89 2.85 -15.32
C LEU A 142 -13.75 2.42 -16.78
N ARG A 143 -12.54 2.55 -17.37
CA ARG A 143 -12.30 2.23 -18.78
C ARG A 143 -12.10 0.73 -19.04
N PHE A 144 -11.34 0.05 -18.20
CA PHE A 144 -10.89 -1.33 -18.42
C PHE A 144 -11.45 -2.33 -17.40
N GLY A 145 -12.12 -1.84 -16.34
CA GLY A 145 -12.54 -2.62 -15.20
C GLY A 145 -11.39 -2.82 -14.18
N LEU A 146 -11.69 -2.65 -12.90
CA LEU A 146 -10.69 -2.73 -11.83
C LEU A 146 -9.95 -4.08 -11.78
N ARG A 147 -10.63 -5.19 -12.11
CA ARG A 147 -10.00 -6.53 -12.14
C ARG A 147 -8.91 -6.63 -13.20
N SER A 148 -9.15 -6.07 -14.39
CA SER A 148 -8.16 -6.03 -15.48
C SER A 148 -6.98 -5.14 -15.12
N VAL A 149 -7.26 -4.00 -14.48
CA VAL A 149 -6.21 -3.08 -13.98
C VAL A 149 -5.32 -3.78 -12.96
N VAL A 150 -5.89 -4.49 -11.97
CA VAL A 150 -5.10 -5.23 -10.97
C VAL A 150 -4.23 -6.29 -11.64
N ARG A 151 -4.79 -7.10 -12.55
CA ARG A 151 -4.03 -8.15 -13.24
C ARG A 151 -2.89 -7.59 -14.08
N GLY A 152 -3.20 -6.59 -14.92
CA GLY A 152 -2.21 -5.97 -15.80
C GLY A 152 -1.11 -5.26 -15.03
N ALA A 153 -1.49 -4.47 -14.02
CA ALA A 153 -0.53 -3.75 -13.19
C ALA A 153 0.33 -4.69 -12.33
N ALA A 154 -0.25 -5.74 -11.74
CA ALA A 154 0.50 -6.72 -10.96
C ALA A 154 1.48 -7.51 -11.83
N LEU A 155 1.09 -7.87 -13.06
CA LEU A 155 1.99 -8.52 -14.02
C LEU A 155 3.13 -7.59 -14.43
N ALA A 156 2.83 -6.36 -14.83
CA ALA A 156 3.83 -5.38 -15.22
C ALA A 156 4.80 -5.07 -14.07
N TYR A 157 4.27 -4.96 -12.84
CA TYR A 157 5.07 -4.80 -11.64
C TYR A 157 6.02 -5.99 -11.41
N ALA A 158 5.50 -7.22 -11.47
CA ALA A 158 6.29 -8.43 -11.29
C ALA A 158 7.37 -8.57 -12.38
N VAL A 159 7.03 -8.34 -13.65
CA VAL A 159 8.01 -8.36 -14.75
C VAL A 159 9.11 -7.33 -14.50
N THR A 160 8.76 -6.10 -14.13
CA THR A 160 9.74 -5.05 -13.87
C THR A 160 10.69 -5.45 -12.72
N MET A 161 10.16 -5.91 -11.59
CA MET A 161 11.00 -6.25 -10.42
C MET A 161 11.82 -7.53 -10.64
N LEU A 162 11.28 -8.53 -11.33
CA LEU A 162 12.02 -9.73 -11.69
C LEU A 162 13.14 -9.43 -12.70
N SER A 163 12.88 -8.54 -13.67
CA SER A 163 13.94 -8.10 -14.61
C SER A 163 15.07 -7.39 -13.88
N LEU A 164 14.75 -6.52 -12.90
CA LEU A 164 15.75 -5.90 -12.05
C LEU A 164 16.57 -6.95 -11.29
N LEU A 165 15.91 -7.93 -10.67
CA LEU A 165 16.59 -9.01 -9.96
C LEU A 165 17.51 -9.80 -10.89
N LEU A 166 17.07 -10.13 -12.10
CA LEU A 166 17.90 -10.84 -13.09
C LEU A 166 19.15 -10.05 -13.48
N LEU A 167 19.04 -8.72 -13.65
CA LEU A 167 20.20 -7.85 -13.90
C LEU A 167 21.20 -7.92 -12.74
N TYR A 168 20.73 -7.87 -11.50
CA TYR A 168 21.58 -8.00 -10.31
C TYR A 168 22.25 -9.38 -10.21
N LEU A 169 21.54 -10.45 -10.57
CA LEU A 169 22.10 -11.80 -10.61
C LEU A 169 23.13 -11.97 -11.74
N ALA A 170 22.97 -11.24 -12.85
CA ALA A 170 23.94 -11.17 -13.94
C ALA A 170 25.17 -10.30 -13.61
N GLY A 171 25.24 -9.74 -12.39
CA GLY A 171 26.36 -8.90 -11.95
C GLY A 171 26.27 -7.43 -12.38
N ILE A 172 25.12 -7.00 -12.94
CA ILE A 172 24.90 -5.61 -13.34
C ILE A 172 24.30 -4.87 -12.15
N ASP A 173 25.18 -4.33 -11.31
CA ASP A 173 24.84 -3.60 -10.08
C ASP A 173 25.08 -2.10 -10.31
N ARG A 174 24.03 -1.39 -10.74
CA ARG A 174 24.06 0.05 -11.05
C ARG A 174 22.90 0.78 -10.40
N VAL A 175 23.19 1.90 -9.75
CA VAL A 175 22.21 2.71 -9.05
C VAL A 175 21.15 3.32 -9.99
N GLU A 176 21.55 3.70 -11.20
CA GLU A 176 20.64 4.26 -12.19
C GLU A 176 19.56 3.25 -12.60
N LEU A 177 19.96 1.98 -12.77
CA LEU A 177 19.02 0.90 -13.07
C LEU A 177 18.09 0.65 -11.88
N LEU A 178 18.63 0.63 -10.66
CA LEU A 178 17.81 0.48 -9.45
C LEU A 178 16.72 1.55 -9.40
N ILE A 179 17.09 2.82 -9.51
CA ILE A 179 16.15 3.95 -9.44
C ILE A 179 15.14 3.89 -10.59
N ALA A 180 15.58 3.62 -11.82
CA ALA A 180 14.71 3.55 -13.00
C ALA A 180 13.68 2.42 -12.90
N PHE A 181 14.10 1.22 -12.50
CA PHE A 181 13.19 0.08 -12.35
C PHE A 181 12.24 0.26 -11.16
N LEU A 182 12.70 0.84 -10.05
CA LEU A 182 11.81 1.17 -8.93
C LEU A 182 10.80 2.24 -9.31
N LEU A 183 11.20 3.26 -10.07
CA LEU A 183 10.30 4.31 -10.59
C LEU A 183 9.14 3.69 -11.39
N VAL A 184 9.47 2.84 -12.36
CA VAL A 184 8.48 2.16 -13.22
C VAL A 184 7.63 1.19 -12.40
N GLY A 185 8.26 0.36 -11.58
CA GLY A 185 7.58 -0.64 -10.78
C GLY A 185 6.62 -0.03 -9.75
N TYR A 186 7.05 1.01 -9.05
CA TYR A 186 6.16 1.68 -8.09
C TYR A 186 5.04 2.46 -8.75
N GLY A 187 5.19 2.89 -9.99
CA GLY A 187 4.07 3.34 -10.80
C GLY A 187 3.01 2.25 -10.95
N PHE A 188 3.39 1.04 -11.32
CA PHE A 188 2.43 -0.08 -11.38
C PHE A 188 1.89 -0.47 -10.00
N LEU A 189 2.71 -0.45 -8.95
CA LEU A 189 2.28 -0.72 -7.59
C LEU A 189 1.23 0.29 -7.10
N GLY A 190 1.35 1.56 -7.50
CA GLY A 190 0.38 2.61 -7.23
C GLY A 190 -1.00 2.33 -7.82
N LEU A 191 -1.11 1.49 -8.85
CA LEU A 191 -2.39 0.99 -9.37
C LEU A 191 -2.88 -0.24 -8.58
N VAL A 192 -1.99 -1.14 -8.18
CA VAL A 192 -2.35 -2.42 -7.54
C VAL A 192 -2.98 -2.21 -6.16
N ILE A 193 -2.32 -1.45 -5.27
CA ILE A 193 -2.75 -1.33 -3.87
C ILE A 193 -4.16 -0.71 -3.74
N PRO A 194 -4.47 0.46 -4.32
CA PRO A 194 -5.79 1.03 -4.19
C PRO A 194 -6.86 0.21 -4.92
N ALA A 195 -6.56 -0.35 -6.09
CA ALA A 195 -7.53 -1.14 -6.84
C ALA A 195 -7.91 -2.44 -6.11
N THR A 196 -6.97 -3.14 -5.49
CA THR A 196 -7.25 -4.33 -4.67
C THR A 196 -8.07 -4.00 -3.44
N SER A 197 -7.77 -2.87 -2.78
CA SER A 197 -8.53 -2.39 -1.61
C SER A 197 -9.98 -2.06 -1.97
N VAL A 198 -10.20 -1.36 -3.07
CA VAL A 198 -11.56 -1.06 -3.55
C VAL A 198 -12.33 -2.34 -3.88
N LEU A 199 -11.74 -3.28 -4.65
CA LEU A 199 -12.38 -4.54 -4.99
C LEU A 199 -12.71 -5.39 -3.75
N ALA A 200 -11.85 -5.39 -2.73
CA ALA A 200 -12.07 -6.14 -1.49
C ALA A 200 -13.20 -5.52 -0.66
N LEU A 201 -13.28 -4.20 -0.61
CA LEU A 201 -14.31 -3.47 0.16
C LEU A 201 -15.68 -3.48 -0.51
N ASP A 202 -15.76 -3.36 -1.84
CA ASP A 202 -17.01 -3.36 -2.60
C ASP A 202 -17.85 -4.62 -2.33
N ALA A 203 -17.20 -5.76 -2.25
CA ALA A 203 -17.88 -7.04 -1.96
C ALA A 203 -18.41 -7.15 -0.52
N HIS A 204 -17.93 -6.30 0.40
CA HIS A 204 -18.16 -6.44 1.84
C HIS A 204 -18.63 -5.13 2.51
N GLY A 205 -19.39 -4.29 1.81
CA GLY A 205 -19.85 -2.99 2.28
C GLY A 205 -20.50 -2.98 3.67
N ALA A 206 -21.30 -4.03 3.99
CA ALA A 206 -21.92 -4.17 5.32
C ALA A 206 -20.89 -4.36 6.46
N ARG A 207 -19.66 -4.79 6.13
CA ARG A 207 -18.55 -5.05 7.07
C ARG A 207 -17.28 -4.27 6.69
N ALA A 208 -17.46 -3.12 6.03
CA ALA A 208 -16.35 -2.32 5.49
C ALA A 208 -15.29 -1.97 6.56
N GLY A 209 -15.70 -1.68 7.80
CA GLY A 209 -14.77 -1.39 8.90
C GLY A 209 -13.88 -2.59 9.25
N THR A 210 -14.46 -3.80 9.38
CA THR A 210 -13.69 -5.03 9.65
C THR A 210 -12.80 -5.41 8.48
N ALA A 211 -13.29 -5.22 7.24
CA ALA A 211 -12.53 -5.47 6.03
C ALA A 211 -11.33 -4.51 5.91
N SER A 212 -11.52 -3.21 6.15
CA SER A 212 -10.44 -2.22 6.17
C SER A 212 -9.39 -2.53 7.24
N ALA A 213 -9.83 -2.95 8.44
CA ALA A 213 -8.92 -3.34 9.50
C ALA A 213 -8.05 -4.54 9.09
N LEU A 214 -8.64 -5.59 8.48
CA LEU A 214 -7.90 -6.74 7.98
C LEU A 214 -6.93 -6.36 6.85
N ILE A 215 -7.34 -5.53 5.90
CA ILE A 215 -6.47 -5.06 4.81
C ILE A 215 -5.27 -4.32 5.40
N GLY A 216 -5.49 -3.36 6.30
CA GLY A 216 -4.42 -2.60 6.94
C GLY A 216 -3.48 -3.49 7.78
N THR A 217 -4.04 -4.35 8.64
CA THR A 217 -3.25 -5.30 9.43
C THR A 217 -2.43 -6.22 8.53
N GLY A 218 -3.03 -6.76 7.45
CA GLY A 218 -2.34 -7.59 6.48
C GLY A 218 -1.14 -6.87 5.85
N GLN A 219 -1.31 -5.62 5.43
CA GLN A 219 -0.23 -4.83 4.85
C GLN A 219 0.97 -4.67 5.81
N PHE A 220 0.72 -4.39 7.09
CA PHE A 220 1.79 -4.25 8.07
C PHE A 220 2.42 -5.59 8.48
N VAL A 221 1.63 -6.65 8.64
CA VAL A 221 2.16 -7.98 8.96
C VAL A 221 3.05 -8.50 7.84
N PHE A 222 2.59 -8.46 6.60
CA PHE A 222 3.40 -8.86 5.45
C PHE A 222 4.62 -7.95 5.27
N GLY A 223 4.48 -6.64 5.55
CA GLY A 223 5.58 -5.69 5.57
C GLY A 223 6.65 -6.05 6.60
N ALA A 224 6.25 -6.33 7.83
CA ALA A 224 7.16 -6.75 8.90
C ALA A 224 7.89 -8.06 8.54
N CYS A 225 7.17 -9.04 7.97
CA CYS A 225 7.78 -10.28 7.49
C CYS A 225 8.80 -10.02 6.38
N ALA A 226 8.48 -9.16 5.42
CA ALA A 226 9.38 -8.83 4.32
C ALA A 226 10.65 -8.11 4.82
N ILE A 227 10.52 -7.17 5.77
CA ILE A 227 11.67 -6.50 6.40
C ILE A 227 12.52 -7.51 7.16
N ALA A 228 11.90 -8.39 7.97
CA ALA A 228 12.63 -9.39 8.74
C ALA A 228 13.40 -10.38 7.84
N ILE A 229 12.77 -10.83 6.75
CA ILE A 229 13.40 -11.71 5.76
C ILE A 229 14.56 -10.98 5.08
N SER A 230 14.34 -9.76 4.56
CA SER A 230 15.39 -8.97 3.92
C SER A 230 16.58 -8.73 4.85
N GLY A 231 16.29 -8.43 6.13
CA GLY A 231 17.33 -8.20 7.15
C GLY A 231 18.20 -9.42 7.46
N ARG A 232 17.64 -10.63 7.37
CA ARG A 232 18.40 -11.89 7.59
C ARG A 232 19.46 -12.15 6.52
N PHE A 233 19.25 -11.64 5.32
CA PHE A 233 20.13 -11.86 4.17
C PHE A 233 20.99 -10.63 3.83
N THR A 234 21.08 -9.65 4.73
CA THR A 234 21.88 -8.44 4.51
C THR A 234 23.36 -8.81 4.36
N ASP A 235 23.92 -8.53 3.18
CA ASP A 235 25.27 -8.85 2.77
C ASP A 235 26.11 -7.59 2.44
N GLY A 236 25.61 -6.43 2.77
CA GLY A 236 26.23 -5.15 2.44
C GLY A 236 25.89 -4.62 1.05
N THR A 237 25.11 -5.35 0.26
CA THR A 237 24.69 -4.96 -1.11
C THR A 237 23.19 -4.62 -1.15
N ALA A 238 22.73 -4.10 -2.32
CA ALA A 238 21.31 -3.88 -2.56
C ALA A 238 20.53 -5.17 -2.91
N ARG A 239 21.22 -6.29 -3.14
CA ARG A 239 20.63 -7.56 -3.62
C ARG A 239 19.52 -8.11 -2.73
N PRO A 240 19.67 -8.21 -1.38
CA PRO A 240 18.62 -8.75 -0.52
C PRO A 240 17.33 -7.92 -0.57
N MET A 241 17.44 -6.59 -0.64
CA MET A 241 16.31 -5.70 -0.79
C MET A 241 15.61 -5.95 -2.13
N VAL A 242 16.37 -5.97 -3.24
CA VAL A 242 15.82 -6.20 -4.60
C VAL A 242 15.19 -7.59 -4.69
N ALA A 243 15.81 -8.63 -4.15
CA ALA A 243 15.26 -9.98 -4.13
C ALA A 243 13.94 -10.06 -3.35
N THR A 244 13.86 -9.42 -2.20
CA THR A 244 12.63 -9.35 -1.40
C THR A 244 11.51 -8.62 -2.14
N ILE A 245 11.81 -7.48 -2.77
CA ILE A 245 10.85 -6.72 -3.58
C ILE A 245 10.36 -7.58 -4.75
N ALA A 246 11.25 -8.25 -5.47
CA ALA A 246 10.91 -9.10 -6.60
C ALA A 246 10.05 -10.32 -6.18
N ALA A 247 10.38 -10.95 -5.05
CA ALA A 247 9.58 -12.04 -4.49
C ALA A 247 8.17 -11.58 -4.11
N CYS A 248 8.05 -10.44 -3.44
CA CYS A 248 6.75 -9.84 -3.11
C CYS A 248 5.95 -9.51 -4.38
N ALA A 249 6.59 -8.97 -5.42
CA ALA A 249 5.95 -8.64 -6.68
C ALA A 249 5.44 -9.89 -7.43
N ALA A 250 6.25 -10.95 -7.48
CA ALA A 250 5.88 -12.23 -8.07
C ALA A 250 4.68 -12.87 -7.32
N LEU A 251 4.73 -12.84 -5.98
CA LEU A 251 3.65 -13.36 -5.14
C LEU A 251 2.37 -12.54 -5.31
N ALA A 252 2.45 -11.21 -5.35
CA ALA A 252 1.30 -10.35 -5.61
C ALA A 252 0.68 -10.65 -6.98
N CYS A 253 1.49 -10.85 -8.02
CA CYS A 253 1.03 -11.23 -9.35
C CYS A 253 0.31 -12.60 -9.32
N ALA A 254 0.93 -13.63 -8.74
CA ALA A 254 0.35 -14.95 -8.63
C ALA A 254 -1.01 -14.92 -7.90
N LEU A 255 -1.09 -14.23 -6.76
CA LEU A 255 -2.31 -14.07 -5.99
C LEU A 255 -3.39 -13.29 -6.75
N ALA A 256 -3.03 -12.24 -7.48
CA ALA A 256 -3.97 -11.49 -8.32
C ALA A 256 -4.59 -12.38 -9.40
N TRP A 257 -3.78 -13.19 -10.07
CA TRP A 257 -4.28 -14.11 -11.10
C TRP A 257 -5.14 -15.24 -10.54
N LEU A 258 -4.76 -15.81 -9.40
CA LEU A 258 -5.53 -16.88 -8.74
C LEU A 258 -6.87 -16.34 -8.21
N SER A 259 -6.87 -15.19 -7.53
CA SER A 259 -8.06 -14.64 -6.88
C SER A 259 -9.10 -14.09 -7.86
N LEU A 260 -8.64 -13.61 -9.03
CA LEU A 260 -9.51 -13.00 -10.02
C LEU A 260 -9.93 -13.97 -11.13
N ARG A 261 -9.46 -15.23 -11.10
CA ARG A 261 -9.81 -16.26 -12.11
C ARG A 261 -11.25 -16.77 -12.01
N ASP A 262 -11.85 -16.78 -10.81
CA ASP A 262 -13.04 -17.60 -10.53
C ASP A 262 -14.41 -16.90 -10.64
N ARG A 263 -14.52 -15.72 -11.28
CA ARG A 263 -15.83 -15.04 -11.34
C ARG A 263 -16.21 -14.49 -12.71
N THR A 264 -16.29 -15.35 -13.72
CA THR A 264 -17.01 -15.05 -14.97
C THR A 264 -18.54 -15.20 -14.84
N GLY A 265 -19.10 -15.41 -13.64
CA GLY A 265 -20.50 -15.83 -13.47
C GLY A 265 -21.42 -14.99 -12.58
N ARG A 266 -20.93 -13.94 -11.89
CA ARG A 266 -21.83 -13.06 -11.11
C ARG A 266 -21.67 -11.60 -11.54
N GLN A 267 -22.46 -11.18 -12.52
CA GLN A 267 -22.75 -9.78 -12.74
C GLN A 267 -23.42 -9.20 -11.47
N PRO A 268 -23.03 -8.00 -11.00
CA PRO A 268 -23.81 -7.30 -10.00
C PRO A 268 -25.22 -7.07 -10.56
N VAL A 269 -26.22 -7.48 -9.82
CA VAL A 269 -27.62 -7.10 -10.10
C VAL A 269 -27.66 -5.59 -10.12
N ALA A 270 -27.98 -5.02 -11.27
CA ALA A 270 -28.22 -3.59 -11.41
C ALA A 270 -29.24 -3.15 -10.35
N PRO A 271 -29.08 -1.99 -9.69
CA PRO A 271 -30.08 -1.47 -8.77
C PRO A 271 -31.38 -1.31 -9.55
N ALA A 272 -32.46 -1.87 -9.01
CA ALA A 272 -33.80 -1.78 -9.57
C ALA A 272 -34.12 -0.30 -9.83
N ALA A 273 -34.25 0.05 -11.12
CA ALA A 273 -34.70 1.36 -11.53
C ALA A 273 -36.05 1.63 -10.85
N ASN A 274 -36.14 2.74 -10.10
CA ASN A 274 -37.38 3.30 -9.59
C ASN A 274 -38.42 3.29 -10.69
N ARG A 275 -39.47 2.47 -10.55
CA ARG A 275 -40.69 2.61 -11.30
C ARG A 275 -41.46 3.79 -10.69
N PRO A 276 -41.77 4.84 -11.43
CA PRO A 276 -42.71 5.86 -10.95
C PRO A 276 -44.10 5.23 -10.82
N VAL A 277 -44.73 5.47 -9.68
CA VAL A 277 -46.17 5.28 -9.46
C VAL A 277 -46.89 6.51 -9.97
#